data_3c0449107d67ef96ce4a254930996770
#
_entry.id   3c0449107d67ef96ce4a254930996770
#
_cell.length_a   1.000
_cell.length_b   1.000
_cell.length_c   1.000
_cell.angle_alpha   90.00
_cell.angle_beta   90.00
_cell.angle_gamma   90.00
#
_symmetry.space_group_name_H-M   'P 1'
#
loop_
_entity.id
_entity.type
_entity.pdbx_description
1 polymer ?
#
loop_
_entity_poly.entity_id
_entity_poly.type
_entity_poly.pdbx_seq_one_letter_code
_entity_poly.pdbx_strand_id
1 'polypeptide(L)'
;RRYGLAMVLGIELMRNVPGQRAAEYLGSAAWAGHEAQEARYLWPYMFSNVAAEYEERFGLDRAHLRGISEIAFSNAKRNPNSQTRKWEITSEHFADNDEFNPPIEGSLRKADCGQVTDGAAAIFLASREVAERYAKRRGIALESIPRLKGWGHSTAPLAYSTKVNASRGQPYV
;
A
#
# COMPACT_ATOMS: atom_id res chain seq x y z
N ARG A 1 22.44 24.72 -8.45
CA ARG A 1 22.33 23.36 -7.88
C ARG A 1 23.33 23.21 -6.74
N ARG A 2 22.84 22.78 -5.55
CA ARG A 2 23.71 22.61 -4.36
C ARG A 2 24.40 21.24 -4.33
N TYR A 3 23.74 20.20 -4.87
CA TYR A 3 24.21 18.82 -4.84
C TYR A 3 24.02 18.14 -6.20
N GLY A 4 24.98 17.34 -6.60
CA GLY A 4 24.90 16.54 -7.82
C GLY A 4 24.32 15.15 -7.62
N LEU A 5 24.23 14.70 -6.36
CA LEU A 5 23.71 13.40 -5.96
C LEU A 5 22.94 13.54 -4.65
N ALA A 6 21.79 12.91 -4.57
CA ALA A 6 21.00 12.76 -3.36
C ALA A 6 20.50 11.32 -3.22
N MET A 7 20.43 10.84 -1.99
CA MET A 7 19.77 9.57 -1.66
C MET A 7 18.46 9.86 -0.95
N VAL A 8 17.40 9.19 -1.37
CA VAL A 8 16.14 9.13 -0.65
C VAL A 8 16.02 7.73 -0.07
N LEU A 9 15.89 7.64 1.26
CA LEU A 9 15.87 6.40 2.00
C LEU A 9 14.56 6.33 2.80
N GLY A 10 13.79 5.26 2.58
CA GLY A 10 12.67 4.86 3.43
C GLY A 10 13.06 3.63 4.24
N ILE A 11 12.78 3.66 5.54
CA ILE A 11 13.03 2.54 6.45
C ILE A 11 11.79 2.38 7.33
N GLU A 12 11.36 1.14 7.50
CA GLU A 12 10.27 0.80 8.41
C GLU A 12 10.63 -0.44 9.22
N LEU A 13 10.38 -0.39 10.53
CA LEU A 13 10.64 -1.46 11.47
C LEU A 13 9.41 -1.62 12.39
N MET A 14 8.33 -2.18 11.85
CA MET A 14 7.04 -2.27 12.54
C MET A 14 6.81 -3.61 13.24
N ARG A 15 7.54 -4.66 12.87
CA ARG A 15 7.37 -5.98 13.47
C ARG A 15 8.04 -6.16 14.83
N ASN A 16 8.70 -5.14 15.33
CA ASN A 16 9.28 -5.13 16.68
C ASN A 16 8.26 -4.88 17.80
N VAL A 17 7.00 -4.66 17.45
CA VAL A 17 5.87 -4.49 18.38
C VAL A 17 4.71 -5.42 18.02
N PRO A 18 3.79 -5.73 18.96
CA PRO A 18 2.56 -6.45 18.64
C PRO A 18 1.76 -5.76 17.54
N GLY A 19 1.07 -6.53 16.68
CA GLY A 19 0.33 -6.00 15.53
C GLY A 19 -0.70 -4.92 15.88
N GLN A 20 -1.37 -5.05 17.04
CA GLN A 20 -2.28 -4.02 17.56
C GLN A 20 -1.54 -2.69 17.76
N ARG A 21 -0.33 -2.72 18.34
CA ARG A 21 0.46 -1.52 18.58
C ARG A 21 0.98 -0.90 17.28
N ALA A 22 1.36 -1.73 16.31
CA ALA A 22 1.70 -1.25 14.97
C ALA A 22 0.52 -0.55 14.30
N ALA A 23 -0.69 -1.09 14.43
CA ALA A 23 -1.91 -0.46 13.91
C ALA A 23 -2.20 0.89 14.57
N GLU A 24 -1.97 1.04 15.88
CA GLU A 24 -2.11 2.31 16.59
C GLU A 24 -1.11 3.36 16.08
N TYR A 25 0.14 2.97 15.83
CA TYR A 25 1.15 3.88 15.26
C TYR A 25 0.76 4.34 13.86
N LEU A 26 0.32 3.42 13.00
CA LEU A 26 -0.20 3.77 11.67
C LEU A 26 -1.45 4.66 11.78
N GLY A 27 -2.30 4.40 12.75
CA GLY A 27 -3.51 5.16 13.01
C GLY A 27 -3.27 6.64 13.34
N SER A 28 -2.07 6.99 13.83
CA SER A 28 -1.72 8.38 14.12
C SER A 28 -1.69 9.29 12.87
N ALA A 29 -1.68 8.72 11.67
CA ALA A 29 -1.76 9.46 10.41
C ALA A 29 -3.18 9.90 10.04
N ALA A 30 -4.22 9.43 10.74
CA ALA A 30 -5.59 9.94 10.62
C ALA A 30 -5.84 11.09 11.61
N TRP A 31 -7.04 11.65 11.58
CA TRP A 31 -7.45 12.66 12.57
C TRP A 31 -7.77 11.97 13.91
N ALA A 32 -6.71 11.59 14.60
CA ALA A 32 -6.81 10.84 15.85
C ALA A 32 -7.69 11.58 16.88
N GLY A 33 -8.57 10.82 17.54
CA GLY A 33 -9.54 11.36 18.51
C GLY A 33 -10.80 11.99 17.90
N HIS A 34 -10.92 12.04 16.57
CA HIS A 34 -12.09 12.57 15.86
C HIS A 34 -12.72 11.58 14.87
N GLU A 35 -11.92 10.72 14.26
CA GLU A 35 -12.41 9.73 13.29
C GLU A 35 -12.10 8.30 13.75
N ALA A 36 -13.00 7.37 13.45
CA ALA A 36 -12.82 5.93 13.60
C ALA A 36 -12.37 5.49 15.02
N GLN A 37 -12.91 6.13 16.06
CA GLN A 37 -12.54 5.82 17.45
C GLN A 37 -12.95 4.40 17.86
N GLU A 38 -13.96 3.83 17.21
CA GLU A 38 -14.46 2.46 17.37
C GLU A 38 -13.61 1.41 16.65
N ALA A 39 -12.73 1.82 15.74
CA ALA A 39 -11.96 0.90 14.93
C ALA A 39 -10.90 0.17 15.77
N ARG A 40 -10.84 -1.15 15.64
CA ARG A 40 -9.74 -1.96 16.16
C ARG A 40 -8.47 -1.78 15.33
N TYR A 41 -8.65 -1.71 13.99
CA TYR A 41 -7.57 -1.50 13.03
C TYR A 41 -7.96 -0.37 12.09
N LEU A 42 -7.46 0.83 12.34
CA LEU A 42 -7.90 2.05 11.67
C LEU A 42 -7.89 1.94 10.14
N TRP A 43 -6.78 1.49 9.54
CA TRP A 43 -6.69 1.47 8.07
C TRP A 43 -7.64 0.45 7.44
N PRO A 44 -7.72 -0.81 7.90
CA PRO A 44 -8.78 -1.72 7.46
C PRO A 44 -10.18 -1.14 7.64
N TYR A 45 -10.47 -0.47 8.76
CA TYR A 45 -11.75 0.20 8.98
C TYR A 45 -12.04 1.28 7.92
N MET A 46 -11.09 2.18 7.68
CA MET A 46 -11.24 3.24 6.67
C MET A 46 -11.41 2.68 5.26
N PHE A 47 -10.65 1.66 4.89
CA PHE A 47 -10.82 0.98 3.60
C PHE A 47 -12.11 0.18 3.51
N SER A 48 -12.61 -0.38 4.60
CA SER A 48 -13.95 -0.99 4.62
C SER A 48 -15.04 0.03 4.32
N ASN A 49 -14.93 1.24 4.84
CA ASN A 49 -15.86 2.33 4.54
C ASN A 49 -15.77 2.77 3.07
N VAL A 50 -14.55 2.81 2.50
CA VAL A 50 -14.37 3.06 1.04
C VAL A 50 -15.02 1.95 0.22
N ALA A 51 -14.86 0.68 0.62
CA ALA A 51 -15.47 -0.45 -0.06
C ALA A 51 -17.00 -0.39 0.00
N ALA A 52 -17.57 0.00 1.15
CA ALA A 52 -19.02 0.18 1.30
C ALA A 52 -19.56 1.31 0.41
N GLU A 53 -18.88 2.44 0.34
CA GLU A 53 -19.24 3.55 -0.56
C GLU A 53 -19.14 3.15 -2.03
N TYR A 54 -18.12 2.36 -2.38
CA TYR A 54 -17.98 1.83 -3.75
C TYR A 54 -19.12 0.86 -4.08
N GLU A 55 -19.47 -0.03 -3.14
CA GLU A 55 -20.55 -0.99 -3.29
C GLU A 55 -21.90 -0.28 -3.49
N GLU A 56 -22.17 0.76 -2.71
CA GLU A 56 -23.39 1.59 -2.85
C GLU A 56 -23.49 2.25 -4.23
N ARG A 57 -22.39 2.78 -4.75
CA ARG A 57 -22.38 3.53 -6.02
C ARG A 57 -22.34 2.66 -7.26
N PHE A 58 -21.59 1.58 -7.22
CA PHE A 58 -21.22 0.83 -8.43
C PHE A 58 -21.52 -0.67 -8.34
N GLY A 59 -21.86 -1.17 -7.16
CA GLY A 59 -21.91 -2.59 -6.89
C GLY A 59 -20.49 -3.19 -6.74
N LEU A 60 -20.31 -4.06 -5.77
CA LEU A 60 -19.05 -4.76 -5.52
C LEU A 60 -19.26 -6.27 -5.58
N ASP A 61 -18.69 -6.90 -6.60
CA ASP A 61 -18.59 -8.36 -6.65
C ASP A 61 -17.38 -8.83 -5.82
N ARG A 62 -17.65 -9.52 -4.72
CA ARG A 62 -16.61 -10.10 -3.85
C ARG A 62 -15.69 -11.08 -4.56
N ALA A 63 -16.15 -11.70 -5.64
CA ALA A 63 -15.30 -12.56 -6.45
C ALA A 63 -14.14 -11.79 -7.09
N HIS A 64 -14.31 -10.52 -7.41
CA HIS A 64 -13.22 -9.67 -7.91
C HIS A 64 -12.14 -9.43 -6.85
N LEU A 65 -12.51 -9.14 -5.59
CA LEU A 65 -11.55 -8.98 -4.50
C LEU A 65 -10.78 -10.28 -4.25
N ARG A 66 -11.47 -11.41 -4.25
CA ARG A 66 -10.86 -12.73 -4.15
C ARG A 66 -9.85 -12.97 -5.26
N GLY A 67 -10.23 -12.73 -6.51
CA GLY A 67 -9.35 -12.90 -7.68
C GLY A 67 -8.12 -12.00 -7.61
N ILE A 68 -8.23 -10.77 -7.14
CA ILE A 68 -7.09 -9.86 -6.92
C ILE A 68 -6.14 -10.45 -5.89
N SER A 69 -6.64 -10.92 -4.76
CA SER A 69 -5.83 -11.54 -3.70
C SER A 69 -5.14 -12.82 -4.19
N GLU A 70 -5.84 -13.70 -4.89
CA GLU A 70 -5.28 -14.93 -5.47
C GLU A 70 -4.13 -14.63 -6.44
N ILE A 71 -4.30 -13.66 -7.33
CA ILE A 71 -3.27 -13.24 -8.27
C ILE A 71 -2.07 -12.64 -7.52
N ALA A 72 -2.32 -11.79 -6.52
CA ALA A 72 -1.26 -11.16 -5.72
C ALA A 72 -0.40 -12.21 -5.01
N PHE A 73 -1.01 -13.18 -4.34
CA PHE A 73 -0.28 -14.26 -3.66
C PHE A 73 0.40 -15.23 -4.63
N SER A 74 -0.22 -15.52 -5.79
CA SER A 74 0.42 -16.29 -6.85
C SER A 74 1.69 -15.61 -7.37
N ASN A 75 1.64 -14.30 -7.57
CA ASN A 75 2.80 -13.49 -7.96
C ASN A 75 3.86 -13.47 -6.85
N ALA A 76 3.46 -13.37 -5.58
CA ALA A 76 4.37 -13.41 -4.44
C ALA A 76 5.16 -14.73 -4.38
N LYS A 77 4.53 -15.87 -4.67
CA LYS A 77 5.22 -17.17 -4.73
C LYS A 77 6.31 -17.23 -5.81
N ARG A 78 6.12 -16.52 -6.91
CA ARG A 78 7.09 -16.45 -8.02
C ARG A 78 8.18 -15.40 -7.81
N ASN A 79 7.93 -14.40 -6.97
CA ASN A 79 8.90 -13.36 -6.67
C ASN A 79 9.93 -13.84 -5.64
N PRO A 80 11.23 -13.95 -6.00
CA PRO A 80 12.27 -14.43 -5.07
C PRO A 80 12.44 -13.53 -3.84
N ASN A 81 12.04 -12.26 -3.93
CA ASN A 81 12.20 -11.27 -2.87
C ASN A 81 10.93 -11.11 -2.01
N SER A 82 9.85 -11.84 -2.31
CA SER A 82 8.62 -11.74 -1.52
C SER A 82 8.78 -12.41 -0.15
N GLN A 83 8.41 -11.70 0.91
CA GLN A 83 8.39 -12.22 2.28
C GLN A 83 7.33 -13.32 2.47
N THR A 84 6.25 -13.28 1.69
CA THR A 84 5.15 -14.26 1.74
C THR A 84 5.36 -15.45 0.80
N ARG A 85 6.49 -15.53 0.10
CA ARG A 85 6.78 -16.56 -0.91
C ARG A 85 6.61 -17.99 -0.39
N LYS A 86 6.98 -18.23 0.87
CA LYS A 86 6.96 -19.55 1.50
C LYS A 86 5.67 -19.86 2.26
N TRP A 87 4.70 -18.95 2.23
CA TRP A 87 3.44 -19.19 2.92
C TRP A 87 2.63 -20.26 2.19
N GLU A 88 2.09 -21.18 2.96
CA GLU A 88 1.16 -22.18 2.45
C GLU A 88 -0.23 -21.56 2.38
N ILE A 89 -0.63 -21.20 1.18
CA ILE A 89 -1.92 -20.56 0.88
C ILE A 89 -2.72 -21.50 -0.02
N THR A 90 -3.93 -21.81 0.41
CA THR A 90 -4.93 -22.60 -0.31
C THR A 90 -6.11 -21.71 -0.73
N SER A 91 -7.05 -22.23 -1.49
CA SER A 91 -8.29 -21.52 -1.87
C SER A 91 -9.11 -21.07 -0.66
N GLU A 92 -9.07 -21.80 0.44
CA GLU A 92 -9.78 -21.47 1.68
C GLU A 92 -9.33 -20.12 2.28
N HIS A 93 -8.07 -19.75 2.07
CA HIS A 93 -7.54 -18.47 2.54
C HIS A 93 -8.09 -17.26 1.77
N PHE A 94 -8.83 -17.48 0.70
CA PHE A 94 -9.47 -16.43 -0.09
C PHE A 94 -11.00 -16.52 -0.06
N ALA A 95 -11.53 -17.61 0.49
CA ALA A 95 -12.97 -17.84 0.59
C ALA A 95 -13.61 -17.05 1.74
N ASP A 96 -14.94 -17.03 1.78
CA ASP A 96 -15.70 -16.53 2.92
C ASP A 96 -15.71 -17.57 4.05
N ASN A 97 -14.53 -17.87 4.55
CA ASN A 97 -14.26 -18.86 5.58
C ASN A 97 -13.57 -18.18 6.77
N ASP A 98 -14.26 -18.07 7.89
CA ASP A 98 -13.77 -17.32 9.05
C ASP A 98 -12.59 -17.99 9.76
N GLU A 99 -12.34 -19.26 9.54
CA GLU A 99 -11.19 -19.98 10.08
C GLU A 99 -9.89 -19.57 9.35
N PHE A 100 -9.92 -19.55 8.01
CA PHE A 100 -8.73 -19.28 7.19
C PHE A 100 -8.62 -17.83 6.74
N ASN A 101 -9.76 -17.17 6.54
CA ASN A 101 -9.87 -15.78 6.06
C ASN A 101 -10.84 -14.97 6.94
N PRO A 102 -10.54 -14.79 8.24
CA PRO A 102 -11.42 -14.09 9.16
C PRO A 102 -11.64 -12.63 8.75
N PRO A 103 -12.81 -12.04 9.10
CA PRO A 103 -13.04 -10.62 8.95
C PRO A 103 -12.09 -9.84 9.86
N ILE A 104 -11.55 -8.73 9.35
CA ILE A 104 -10.65 -7.84 10.08
C ILE A 104 -11.39 -6.60 10.56
N GLU A 105 -12.02 -5.87 9.64
CA GLU A 105 -12.86 -4.70 9.93
C GLU A 105 -13.98 -4.61 8.89
N GLY A 106 -15.20 -4.41 9.35
CA GLY A 106 -16.36 -4.28 8.50
C GLY A 106 -16.48 -5.44 7.51
N SER A 107 -16.45 -5.12 6.23
CA SER A 107 -16.54 -6.10 5.15
C SER A 107 -15.21 -6.66 4.67
N LEU A 108 -14.08 -6.13 5.15
CA LEU A 108 -12.75 -6.59 4.74
C LEU A 108 -12.30 -7.81 5.53
N ARG A 109 -11.72 -8.75 4.82
CA ARG A 109 -11.15 -9.98 5.35
C ARG A 109 -9.62 -9.94 5.35
N LYS A 110 -9.01 -10.89 6.02
CA LYS A 110 -7.54 -11.02 6.15
C LYS A 110 -6.82 -11.01 4.79
N ALA A 111 -7.38 -11.67 3.78
CA ALA A 111 -6.80 -11.73 2.44
C ALA A 111 -6.87 -10.40 1.67
N ASP A 112 -7.77 -9.49 2.07
CA ASP A 112 -7.89 -8.16 1.47
C ASP A 112 -6.85 -7.18 2.04
N CYS A 113 -6.16 -7.56 3.11
CA CYS A 113 -5.24 -6.70 3.85
C CYS A 113 -3.78 -7.06 3.57
N GLY A 114 -2.96 -6.05 3.28
CA GLY A 114 -1.51 -6.20 3.22
C GLY A 114 -0.93 -6.53 4.60
N GLN A 115 0.11 -7.37 4.62
CA GLN A 115 0.78 -7.70 5.88
C GLN A 115 1.74 -6.59 6.29
N VAL A 116 1.76 -6.26 7.57
CA VAL A 116 2.78 -5.37 8.15
C VAL A 116 4.13 -6.10 8.14
N THR A 117 5.13 -5.47 7.54
CA THR A 117 6.48 -6.02 7.43
C THR A 117 7.53 -4.96 7.73
N ASP A 118 8.75 -5.41 8.05
CA ASP A 118 9.92 -4.55 8.11
C ASP A 118 10.52 -4.40 6.71
N GLY A 119 11.14 -3.26 6.43
CA GLY A 119 11.79 -3.07 5.16
C GLY A 119 12.55 -1.76 5.05
N ALA A 120 13.39 -1.70 4.03
CA ALA A 120 14.07 -0.49 3.63
C ALA A 120 14.15 -0.41 2.11
N ALA A 121 14.01 0.78 1.58
CA ALA A 121 14.18 1.05 0.16
C ALA A 121 14.95 2.36 -0.03
N ALA A 122 15.90 2.36 -0.95
CA ALA A 122 16.67 3.53 -1.28
C ALA A 122 16.67 3.79 -2.79
N ILE A 123 16.52 5.06 -3.16
CA ILE A 123 16.76 5.53 -4.53
C ILE A 123 17.79 6.64 -4.55
N PHE A 124 18.52 6.75 -5.64
CA PHE A 124 19.49 7.80 -5.86
C PHE A 124 19.01 8.73 -6.96
N LEU A 125 18.95 10.02 -6.65
CA LEU A 125 18.68 11.08 -7.61
C LEU A 125 20.01 11.73 -7.98
N ALA A 126 20.34 11.76 -9.25
CA ALA A 126 21.61 12.26 -9.75
C ALA A 126 21.42 13.38 -10.78
N SER A 127 22.36 14.33 -10.82
CA SER A 127 22.48 15.24 -11.95
C SER A 127 22.88 14.43 -13.19
N ARG A 128 22.63 14.99 -14.38
CA ARG A 128 23.04 14.37 -15.64
C ARG A 128 24.54 14.04 -15.65
N GLU A 129 25.35 14.95 -15.21
CA GLU A 129 26.81 14.79 -15.14
C GLU A 129 27.25 13.59 -14.25
N VAL A 130 26.60 13.42 -13.10
CA VAL A 130 26.86 12.26 -12.21
C VAL A 130 26.36 10.97 -12.85
N ALA A 131 25.20 10.99 -13.50
CA ALA A 131 24.66 9.84 -14.21
C ALA A 131 25.55 9.40 -15.38
N GLU A 132 26.12 10.34 -16.14
CA GLU A 132 27.07 10.07 -17.23
C GLU A 132 28.35 9.39 -16.71
N ARG A 133 28.93 9.90 -15.60
CA ARG A 133 30.08 9.27 -14.96
C ARG A 133 29.76 7.86 -14.45
N TYR A 134 28.57 7.67 -13.89
CA TYR A 134 28.12 6.36 -13.43
C TYR A 134 27.96 5.40 -14.61
N ALA A 135 27.26 5.80 -15.67
CA ALA A 135 27.07 4.99 -16.88
C ALA A 135 28.40 4.56 -17.47
N LYS A 136 29.35 5.49 -17.66
CA LYS A 136 30.71 5.20 -18.15
C LYS A 136 31.42 4.18 -17.26
N ARG A 137 31.41 4.37 -15.95
CA ARG A 137 32.06 3.46 -14.99
C ARG A 137 31.45 2.06 -15.00
N ARG A 138 30.13 1.95 -15.24
CA ARG A 138 29.40 0.68 -15.26
C ARG A 138 29.38 0.03 -16.64
N GLY A 139 29.84 0.70 -17.68
CA GLY A 139 29.77 0.21 -19.06
C GLY A 139 28.33 0.05 -19.58
N ILE A 140 27.40 0.90 -19.13
CA ILE A 140 25.99 0.90 -19.55
C ILE A 140 25.65 2.16 -20.34
N ALA A 141 24.64 2.09 -21.19
CA ALA A 141 24.14 3.25 -21.91
C ALA A 141 23.46 4.23 -20.94
N LEU A 142 23.67 5.53 -21.11
CA LEU A 142 23.02 6.56 -20.29
C LEU A 142 21.49 6.50 -20.39
N GLU A 143 20.98 6.13 -21.54
CA GLU A 143 19.55 5.98 -21.86
C GLU A 143 18.88 4.85 -21.07
N SER A 144 19.66 3.88 -20.57
CA SER A 144 19.16 2.80 -19.72
C SER A 144 18.89 3.26 -18.28
N ILE A 145 19.37 4.44 -17.88
CA ILE A 145 19.12 5.02 -16.58
C ILE A 145 17.79 5.76 -16.61
N PRO A 146 16.79 5.38 -15.75
CA PRO A 146 15.52 6.09 -15.67
C PRO A 146 15.71 7.59 -15.40
N ARG A 147 14.87 8.41 -16.03
CA ARG A 147 14.92 9.89 -15.85
C ARG A 147 13.60 10.42 -15.33
N LEU A 148 13.68 11.33 -14.37
CA LEU A 148 12.54 12.13 -13.95
C LEU A 148 12.19 13.12 -15.08
N LYS A 149 11.02 12.96 -15.70
CA LYS A 149 10.56 13.84 -16.78
C LYS A 149 9.60 14.92 -16.30
N GLY A 150 9.00 14.72 -15.15
CA GLY A 150 8.06 15.66 -14.55
C GLY A 150 7.73 15.25 -13.13
N TRP A 151 7.10 16.14 -12.41
CA TRP A 151 6.58 15.88 -11.07
C TRP A 151 5.30 16.69 -10.86
N GLY A 152 4.48 16.26 -9.90
CA GLY A 152 3.31 16.96 -9.43
C GLY A 152 3.04 16.59 -7.98
N HIS A 153 2.32 17.44 -7.28
CA HIS A 153 1.88 17.20 -5.92
C HIS A 153 0.43 17.66 -5.76
N SER A 154 -0.38 16.81 -5.14
CA SER A 154 -1.75 17.13 -4.76
C SER A 154 -2.03 16.46 -3.42
N THR A 155 -2.77 17.16 -2.55
CA THR A 155 -3.13 16.66 -1.22
C THR A 155 -4.64 16.62 -1.10
N ALA A 156 -5.19 15.45 -0.78
CA ALA A 156 -6.60 15.30 -0.44
C ALA A 156 -6.88 15.84 0.97
N PRO A 157 -8.13 16.23 1.29
CA PRO A 157 -8.54 16.53 2.66
C PRO A 157 -8.22 15.38 3.62
N LEU A 158 -7.95 15.69 4.89
CA LEU A 158 -7.66 14.66 5.89
C LEU A 158 -8.90 13.81 6.18
N ALA A 159 -10.02 14.44 6.50
CA ALA A 159 -11.23 13.76 6.93
C ALA A 159 -11.85 12.88 5.83
N TYR A 160 -12.22 11.65 6.18
CA TYR A 160 -12.87 10.69 5.28
C TYR A 160 -14.16 11.25 4.65
N SER A 161 -15.04 11.81 5.48
CA SER A 161 -16.31 12.37 5.02
C SER A 161 -16.12 13.47 3.97
N THR A 162 -15.09 14.28 4.10
CA THR A 162 -14.77 15.33 3.11
C THR A 162 -14.29 14.71 1.79
N LYS A 163 -13.51 13.64 1.84
CA LYS A 163 -13.05 12.92 0.63
C LYS A 163 -14.24 12.31 -0.12
N VAL A 164 -15.11 11.58 0.60
CA VAL A 164 -16.30 10.95 0.02
C VAL A 164 -17.23 12.00 -0.62
N ASN A 165 -17.49 13.10 0.08
CA ASN A 165 -18.34 14.17 -0.45
C ASN A 165 -17.72 14.83 -1.70
N ALA A 166 -16.40 15.02 -1.72
CA ALA A 166 -15.70 15.59 -2.88
C ALA A 166 -15.71 14.64 -4.10
N SER A 167 -15.80 13.33 -3.88
CA SER A 167 -15.86 12.32 -4.95
C SER A 167 -17.27 12.04 -5.47
N ARG A 168 -18.33 12.57 -4.83
CA ARG A 168 -19.73 12.40 -5.29
C ARG A 168 -19.92 12.98 -6.68
N GLY A 169 -20.52 12.19 -7.56
CA GLY A 169 -20.68 12.52 -8.97
C GLY A 169 -19.46 12.28 -9.85
N GLN A 170 -18.36 11.79 -9.27
CA GLN A 170 -17.17 11.38 -10.02
C GLN A 170 -17.20 9.85 -10.26
N PRO A 171 -16.43 9.33 -11.25
CA PRO A 171 -16.34 7.90 -11.53
C PRO A 171 -15.41 7.14 -10.55
N TYR A 172 -15.13 7.71 -9.39
CA TYR A 172 -14.25 7.14 -8.35
C TYR A 172 -14.77 7.50 -6.94
N VAL A 173 -14.27 6.79 -5.93
CA VAL A 173 -14.53 7.04 -4.50
C VAL A 173 -13.34 7.73 -3.85
#